data_2ea1213586c6008584c37fa0ba3c03ea
#
_entry.id   2ea1213586c6008584c37fa0ba3c03ea
#
_cell.length_a   1.000
_cell.length_b   1.000
_cell.length_c   1.000
_cell.angle_alpha   90.00
_cell.angle_beta   90.00
_cell.angle_gamma   90.00
#
_symmetry.space_group_name_H-M   'P 1'
#
loop_
_entity.id
_entity.type
_entity.pdbx_description
1 polymer ?
#
loop_
_entity_poly.entity_id
_entity_poly.type
_entity_poly.pdbx_seq_one_letter_code
_entity_poly.pdbx_strand_id
1 'polypeptide(L)'
;AQCRHRHFRTAGEDHVGIGSDGTISPIDFNDAFRRKHAADVADRRSRGISAPGEDADVYTFLPDLNTADRLATLAALLARRGHSDARIGKIIGGNFARLFRETWG
;
A
#
# COMPACT_ATOMS: atom_id res chain seq x y z
N ALA A 1 3.44 3.85 -8.40
CA ALA A 1 4.89 3.68 -8.60
C ALA A 1 5.66 4.98 -8.47
N GLN A 2 5.15 6.09 -9.00
CA GLN A 2 5.82 7.41 -8.87
C GLN A 2 5.84 7.94 -7.44
N CYS A 3 4.81 7.69 -6.64
CA CYS A 3 4.75 8.11 -5.23
C CYS A 3 5.87 7.49 -4.39
N ARG A 4 6.24 6.23 -4.67
CA ARG A 4 7.26 5.51 -3.90
C ARG A 4 8.66 6.05 -4.14
N HIS A 5 8.99 6.42 -5.38
CA HIS A 5 10.27 7.04 -5.70
C HIS A 5 10.41 8.43 -5.05
N ARG A 6 9.30 9.14 -4.91
CA ARG A 6 9.29 10.45 -4.24
C ARG A 6 9.65 10.32 -2.76
N HIS A 7 9.16 9.30 -2.06
CA HIS A 7 9.48 9.07 -0.65
C HIS A 7 10.98 8.80 -0.43
N PHE A 8 11.62 8.03 -1.32
CA PHE A 8 13.06 7.78 -1.23
C PHE A 8 13.88 9.05 -1.38
N ARG A 9 13.48 9.95 -2.26
CA ARG A 9 14.19 11.22 -2.47
C ARG A 9 14.02 12.17 -1.29
N THR A 10 12.88 12.12 -0.61
CA THR A 10 12.57 13.05 0.49
C THR A 10 13.11 12.55 1.84
N ALA A 11 12.89 11.29 2.16
CA ALA A 11 13.18 10.72 3.49
C ALA A 11 14.43 9.84 3.53
N GLY A 12 14.92 9.38 2.38
CA GLY A 12 15.97 8.37 2.28
C GLY A 12 15.46 6.96 2.50
N GLU A 13 16.23 5.96 2.08
CA GLU A 13 15.81 4.56 2.11
C GLU A 13 15.67 3.98 3.53
N ASP A 14 16.31 4.62 4.53
CA ASP A 14 16.28 4.16 5.92
C ASP A 14 14.99 4.55 6.67
N HIS A 15 14.18 5.42 6.09
CA HIS A 15 12.99 5.99 6.74
C HIS A 15 11.70 5.68 5.99
N VAL A 16 11.70 4.67 5.14
CA VAL A 16 10.53 4.24 4.37
C VAL A 16 10.07 2.88 4.84
N GLY A 17 8.78 2.77 5.11
CA GLY A 17 8.13 1.51 5.41
C GLY A 17 6.84 1.37 4.60
N ILE A 18 6.20 0.22 4.71
CA ILE A 18 4.97 -0.09 3.97
C ILE A 18 3.92 -0.62 4.93
N GLY A 19 2.71 -0.08 4.79
CA GLY A 19 1.50 -0.63 5.35
C GLY A 19 0.51 -0.93 4.25
N SER A 20 -0.25 -2.01 4.38
CA SER A 20 -1.27 -2.38 3.39
C SER A 20 -2.65 -1.84 3.74
N ASP A 21 -2.91 -1.59 5.02
CA ASP A 21 -4.24 -1.25 5.56
C ASP A 21 -5.32 -2.22 5.06
N GLY A 22 -4.94 -3.45 4.81
CA GLY A 22 -5.81 -4.45 4.22
C GLY A 22 -5.87 -5.73 5.03
N THR A 23 -6.72 -6.64 4.58
CA THR A 23 -6.86 -7.97 5.16
C THR A 23 -5.73 -8.89 4.67
N ILE A 24 -5.47 -9.96 5.43
CA ILE A 24 -4.55 -11.02 5.01
C ILE A 24 -5.08 -11.74 3.77
N SER A 25 -6.38 -12.02 3.77
CA SER A 25 -7.03 -12.69 2.64
C SER A 25 -7.25 -11.73 1.48
N PRO A 26 -7.14 -12.21 0.22
CA PRO A 26 -7.48 -11.41 -0.94
C PRO A 26 -8.95 -10.93 -0.90
N ILE A 27 -9.19 -9.77 -1.47
CA ILE A 27 -10.55 -9.24 -1.67
C ILE A 27 -11.11 -9.86 -2.95
N ASP A 28 -12.38 -10.29 -2.91
CA ASP A 28 -13.12 -10.72 -4.10
C ASP A 28 -13.43 -9.51 -4.97
N PHE A 29 -12.48 -9.17 -5.87
CA PHE A 29 -12.57 -8.01 -6.72
C PHE A 29 -13.37 -8.33 -7.99
N ASN A 30 -14.68 -8.19 -7.90
CA ASN A 30 -15.65 -8.51 -8.94
C ASN A 30 -16.63 -7.35 -9.16
N ASP A 31 -17.60 -7.53 -10.05
CA ASP A 31 -18.57 -6.49 -10.36
C ASP A 31 -19.45 -6.13 -9.17
N ALA A 32 -19.80 -7.11 -8.32
CA ALA A 32 -20.55 -6.85 -7.09
C ALA A 32 -19.77 -5.95 -6.13
N PHE A 33 -18.46 -6.20 -5.97
CA PHE A 33 -17.58 -5.36 -5.16
C PHE A 33 -17.52 -3.94 -5.73
N ARG A 34 -17.31 -3.81 -7.05
CA ARG A 34 -17.23 -2.50 -7.71
C ARG A 34 -18.50 -1.68 -7.54
N ARG A 35 -19.66 -2.33 -7.69
CA ARG A 35 -20.97 -1.67 -7.50
C ARG A 35 -21.17 -1.20 -6.07
N LYS A 36 -20.85 -2.04 -5.09
CA LYS A 36 -20.95 -1.69 -3.68
C LYS A 36 -20.01 -0.54 -3.33
N HIS A 37 -18.79 -0.58 -3.80
CA HIS A 37 -17.80 0.48 -3.58
C HIS A 37 -18.27 1.81 -4.17
N ALA A 38 -18.75 1.81 -5.41
CA ALA A 38 -19.29 3.01 -6.06
C ALA A 38 -20.48 3.58 -5.30
N ALA A 39 -21.37 2.72 -4.80
CA ALA A 39 -22.52 3.14 -4.00
C ALA A 39 -22.09 3.76 -2.66
N ASP A 40 -21.10 3.17 -2.00
CA ASP A 40 -20.55 3.68 -0.74
C ASP A 40 -19.87 5.04 -0.93
N VAL A 41 -19.13 5.23 -2.02
CA VAL A 41 -18.52 6.53 -2.37
C VAL A 41 -19.58 7.58 -2.62
N ALA A 42 -20.61 7.25 -3.39
CA ALA A 42 -21.72 8.17 -3.68
C ALA A 42 -22.47 8.56 -2.39
N ASP A 43 -22.71 7.61 -1.49
CA ASP A 43 -23.34 7.85 -0.20
C ASP A 43 -22.52 8.84 0.65
N ARG A 44 -21.21 8.60 0.78
CA ARG A 44 -20.34 9.50 1.54
C ARG A 44 -20.29 10.90 0.96
N ARG A 45 -20.28 11.03 -0.38
CA ARG A 45 -20.37 12.34 -1.04
C ARG A 45 -21.68 13.07 -0.73
N SER A 46 -22.80 12.36 -0.80
CA SER A 46 -24.12 12.95 -0.52
C SER A 46 -24.23 13.42 0.93
N ARG A 47 -23.50 12.80 1.84
CA ARG A 47 -23.47 13.15 3.26
C ARG A 47 -22.38 14.17 3.62
N GLY A 48 -21.58 14.60 2.65
CA GLY A 48 -20.51 15.57 2.86
C GLY A 48 -19.33 15.06 3.67
N ILE A 49 -19.12 13.76 3.74
CA ILE A 49 -18.06 13.13 4.55
C ILE A 49 -17.01 12.37 3.71
N SER A 50 -17.00 12.57 2.40
CA SER A 50 -16.02 11.93 1.54
C SER A 50 -14.59 12.44 1.83
N ALA A 51 -13.62 11.53 1.78
CA ALA A 51 -12.22 11.89 1.90
C ALA A 51 -11.70 12.56 0.63
N PRO A 52 -10.68 13.45 0.73
CA PRO A 52 -10.04 14.00 -0.46
C PRO A 52 -9.48 12.90 -1.37
N GLY A 53 -9.77 12.98 -2.66
CA GLY A 53 -9.31 11.99 -3.64
C GLY A 53 -10.12 10.71 -3.71
N GLU A 54 -11.17 10.57 -2.91
CA GLU A 54 -12.04 9.41 -2.95
C GLU A 54 -12.88 9.40 -4.22
N ASP A 55 -12.89 8.28 -4.95
CA ASP A 55 -13.66 8.10 -6.18
C ASP A 55 -14.09 6.65 -6.33
N ALA A 56 -15.09 6.41 -7.19
CA ALA A 56 -15.59 5.08 -7.51
C ALA A 56 -14.50 4.13 -8.05
N ASP A 57 -13.47 4.68 -8.71
CA ASP A 57 -12.36 3.92 -9.28
C ASP A 57 -11.13 3.89 -8.37
N VAL A 58 -11.19 4.50 -7.20
CA VAL A 58 -10.09 4.51 -6.22
C VAL A 58 -10.43 3.55 -5.09
N TYR A 59 -9.64 2.50 -4.95
CA TYR A 59 -9.83 1.44 -3.97
C TYR A 59 -8.82 1.55 -2.82
N THR A 60 -9.15 0.94 -1.67
CA THR A 60 -8.26 0.89 -0.50
C THR A 60 -7.13 -0.12 -0.65
N PHE A 61 -7.08 -0.84 -1.74
CA PHE A 61 -6.05 -1.82 -2.07
C PHE A 61 -5.59 -1.65 -3.52
N LEU A 62 -4.42 -2.20 -3.85
CA LEU A 62 -3.94 -2.25 -5.22
C LEU A 62 -4.42 -3.57 -5.85
N PRO A 63 -5.22 -3.53 -6.95
CA PRO A 63 -5.69 -4.76 -7.60
C PRO A 63 -4.56 -5.70 -8.00
N ASP A 64 -3.39 -5.16 -8.39
CA ASP A 64 -2.21 -5.94 -8.78
C ASP A 64 -1.54 -6.65 -7.60
N LEU A 65 -1.84 -6.23 -6.37
CA LEU A 65 -1.30 -6.78 -5.13
C LEU A 65 -2.39 -7.37 -4.24
N ASN A 66 -3.51 -7.78 -4.82
CA ASN A 66 -4.63 -8.38 -4.10
C ASN A 66 -4.41 -9.88 -3.89
N THR A 67 -3.33 -10.23 -3.20
CA THR A 67 -2.95 -11.61 -2.89
C THR A 67 -2.49 -11.73 -1.44
N ALA A 68 -2.53 -12.93 -0.88
CA ALA A 68 -2.07 -13.19 0.48
C ALA A 68 -0.55 -12.94 0.64
N ASP A 69 0.21 -13.15 -0.44
CA ASP A 69 1.65 -12.96 -0.48
C ASP A 69 2.06 -11.60 -1.08
N ARG A 70 1.22 -10.59 -0.90
CA ARG A 70 1.40 -9.27 -1.52
C ARG A 70 2.75 -8.61 -1.24
N LEU A 71 3.33 -8.83 -0.07
CA LEU A 71 4.63 -8.27 0.27
C LEU A 71 5.77 -8.94 -0.53
N ALA A 72 5.69 -10.24 -0.73
CA ALA A 72 6.65 -10.96 -1.58
C ALA A 72 6.53 -10.51 -3.04
N THR A 73 5.30 -10.34 -3.54
CA THR A 73 5.03 -9.81 -4.87
C THR A 73 5.59 -8.39 -5.03
N LEU A 74 5.38 -7.54 -4.02
CA LEU A 74 5.92 -6.19 -4.02
C LEU A 74 7.46 -6.19 -4.06
N ALA A 75 8.10 -7.05 -3.28
CA ALA A 75 9.56 -7.19 -3.29
C ALA A 75 10.08 -7.55 -4.69
N ALA A 76 9.41 -8.48 -5.38
CA ALA A 76 9.76 -8.85 -6.75
C ALA A 76 9.59 -7.69 -7.74
N LEU A 77 8.52 -6.89 -7.60
CA LEU A 77 8.30 -5.70 -8.42
C LEU A 77 9.38 -4.65 -8.20
N LEU A 78 9.80 -4.43 -6.97
CA LEU A 78 10.88 -3.50 -6.65
C LEU A 78 12.20 -3.96 -7.24
N ALA A 79 12.50 -5.26 -7.19
CA ALA A 79 13.70 -5.84 -7.83
C ALA A 79 13.70 -5.60 -9.34
N ARG A 80 12.56 -5.78 -10.01
CA ARG A 80 12.42 -5.51 -11.45
C ARG A 80 12.67 -4.05 -11.81
N ARG A 81 12.43 -3.12 -10.88
CA ARG A 81 12.66 -1.70 -11.09
C ARG A 81 14.06 -1.26 -10.72
N GLY A 82 14.95 -2.19 -10.42
CA GLY A 82 16.37 -1.93 -10.18
C GLY A 82 16.73 -1.57 -8.74
N HIS A 83 15.83 -1.75 -7.78
CA HIS A 83 16.18 -1.56 -6.37
C HIS A 83 17.05 -2.70 -5.87
N SER A 84 18.05 -2.38 -5.04
CA SER A 84 18.95 -3.37 -4.44
C SER A 84 18.22 -4.25 -3.43
N ASP A 85 18.73 -5.46 -3.20
CA ASP A 85 18.18 -6.36 -2.19
C ASP A 85 18.23 -5.74 -0.79
N ALA A 86 19.28 -5.00 -0.49
CA ALA A 86 19.41 -4.29 0.79
C ALA A 86 18.32 -3.24 0.97
N ARG A 87 18.04 -2.45 -0.06
CA ARG A 87 16.97 -1.44 -0.04
C ARG A 87 15.59 -2.10 0.09
N ILE A 88 15.33 -3.16 -0.67
CA ILE A 88 14.07 -3.90 -0.61
C ILE A 88 13.85 -4.44 0.80
N GLY A 89 14.86 -5.05 1.42
CA GLY A 89 14.80 -5.55 2.80
C GLY A 89 14.43 -4.46 3.80
N LYS A 90 15.00 -3.27 3.67
CA LYS A 90 14.67 -2.11 4.52
C LYS A 90 13.22 -1.70 4.38
N ILE A 91 12.72 -1.61 3.15
CA ILE A 91 11.33 -1.18 2.85
C ILE A 91 10.32 -2.19 3.37
N ILE A 92 10.56 -3.47 3.16
CA ILE A 92 9.59 -4.54 3.48
C ILE A 92 9.45 -4.73 5.00
N GLY A 93 10.47 -4.47 5.77
CA GLY A 93 10.35 -4.61 7.21
C GLY A 93 11.57 -4.21 8.02
N GLY A 94 12.75 -4.14 7.41
CA GLY A 94 14.02 -3.86 8.11
C GLY A 94 14.01 -2.51 8.83
N ASN A 95 13.44 -1.48 8.23
CA ASN A 95 13.38 -0.15 8.83
C ASN A 95 12.47 -0.14 10.07
N PHE A 96 11.32 -0.80 10.02
CA PHE A 96 10.44 -0.95 11.19
C PHE A 96 11.12 -1.80 12.28
N ALA A 97 11.76 -2.89 11.91
CA ALA A 97 12.46 -3.74 12.87
C ALA A 97 13.57 -2.98 13.62
N ARG A 98 14.34 -2.16 12.91
CA ARG A 98 15.35 -1.29 13.50
C ARG A 98 14.72 -0.28 14.45
N LEU A 99 13.66 0.42 14.01
CA LEU A 99 12.96 1.41 14.81
C LEU A 99 12.42 0.79 16.11
N PHE A 100 11.83 -0.38 16.03
CA PHE A 100 11.30 -1.06 17.23
C PHE A 100 12.40 -1.46 18.19
N ARG A 101 13.55 -1.92 17.72
CA ARG A 101 14.70 -2.21 18.57
C ARG A 101 15.25 -0.97 19.24
N GLU A 102 15.35 0.16 18.55
CA GLU A 102 15.83 1.43 19.09
C GLU A 102 14.85 2.02 20.11
N THR A 103 13.56 1.79 19.94
CA THR A 103 12.49 2.38 20.77
C THR A 103 12.14 1.51 21.98
N TRP A 104 12.07 0.19 21.79
CA TRP A 104 11.58 -0.73 22.83
C TRP A 104 12.65 -1.71 23.32
N GLY A 105 13.85 -1.61 22.81
CA GLY A 105 14.95 -2.49 23.20
C GLY A 105 14.89 -3.84 22.56
#